data_908898a59052e0c8ad9cb5cbf10bae18
#
_entry.id   908898a59052e0c8ad9cb5cbf10bae18
#
_cell.length_a   1.000
_cell.length_b   1.000
_cell.length_c   1.000
_cell.angle_alpha   90.00
_cell.angle_beta   90.00
_cell.angle_gamma   90.00
#
_symmetry.space_group_name_H-M   'P 1'
#
loop_
_entity.id
_entity.type
_entity.pdbx_description
1 polymer ?
#
loop_
_entity_poly.entity_id
_entity_poly.type
_entity_poly.pdbx_seq_one_letter_code
_entity_poly.pdbx_strand_id
1 'polypeptide(L)'
;EIFTGDMPTPVKYLNAELTSAYKLAEHEAERRLLTQLPAELQATYESLIAGGDDDIRDLVKAADKLSAYIKCLEEERAGNREFRQAREQTRAKLESLEMPEVAYFIEHFLKAFELTIDEINTEN
;
A
#
# COMPACT_ATOMS: atom_id res chain seq x y z
N GLU A 1 -2.62 12.39 5.64
CA GLU A 1 -3.68 11.99 6.62
C GLU A 1 -3.79 12.96 7.81
N ILE A 2 -2.71 13.61 8.27
CA ILE A 2 -2.76 14.59 9.39
C ILE A 2 -3.79 15.69 9.14
N PHE A 3 -3.94 16.16 7.91
CA PHE A 3 -4.87 17.23 7.53
C PHE A 3 -6.17 16.75 6.88
N THR A 4 -6.13 15.59 6.22
CA THR A 4 -7.27 15.06 5.46
C THR A 4 -8.11 14.05 6.25
N GLY A 5 -7.56 13.50 7.32
CA GLY A 5 -8.08 12.29 7.94
C GLY A 5 -7.81 11.04 7.08
N ASP A 6 -8.09 9.89 7.65
CA ASP A 6 -8.06 8.61 6.92
C ASP A 6 -9.44 8.36 6.31
N MET A 7 -9.49 8.25 4.98
CA MET A 7 -10.72 7.91 4.27
C MET A 7 -10.71 6.42 3.91
N PRO A 8 -11.72 5.65 4.38
CA PRO A 8 -11.79 4.23 4.04
C PRO A 8 -11.72 3.99 2.52
N THR A 9 -10.88 3.06 2.11
CA THR A 9 -10.63 2.74 0.69
C THR A 9 -11.91 2.55 -0.14
N PRO A 10 -12.98 1.86 0.35
CA PRO A 10 -14.22 1.74 -0.42
C PRO A 10 -14.92 3.08 -0.67
N VAL A 11 -14.76 4.04 0.23
CA VAL A 11 -15.34 5.38 0.08
C VAL A 11 -14.49 6.23 -0.87
N LYS A 12 -13.17 6.20 -0.70
CA LYS A 12 -12.22 6.94 -1.56
C LYS A 12 -12.38 6.62 -3.04
N TYR A 13 -12.69 5.36 -3.36
CA TYR A 13 -12.84 4.87 -4.73
C TYR A 13 -14.29 4.61 -5.15
N LEU A 14 -15.28 5.19 -4.46
CA LEU A 14 -16.69 5.00 -4.75
C LEU A 14 -17.06 5.50 -6.16
N ASN A 15 -16.51 6.63 -6.58
CA ASN A 15 -16.66 7.18 -7.93
C ASN A 15 -15.44 8.06 -8.29
N ALA A 16 -15.32 8.38 -9.59
CA ALA A 16 -14.19 9.14 -10.12
C ALA A 16 -14.12 10.59 -9.58
N GLU A 17 -15.26 11.21 -9.32
CA GLU A 17 -15.34 12.59 -8.81
C GLU A 17 -14.79 12.65 -7.38
N LEU A 18 -15.22 11.74 -6.52
CA LEU A 18 -14.74 11.68 -5.14
C LEU A 18 -13.24 11.33 -5.08
N THR A 19 -12.80 10.38 -5.91
CA THR A 19 -11.37 10.04 -6.02
C THR A 19 -10.54 11.26 -6.42
N SER A 20 -10.99 12.03 -7.40
CA SER A 20 -10.29 13.24 -7.86
C SER A 20 -10.30 14.35 -6.81
N ALA A 21 -11.43 14.59 -6.17
CA ALA A 21 -11.55 15.58 -5.11
C ALA A 21 -10.65 15.25 -3.91
N TYR A 22 -10.58 13.97 -3.53
CA TYR A 22 -9.72 13.54 -2.43
C TYR A 22 -8.24 13.69 -2.77
N LYS A 23 -7.81 13.37 -4.00
CA LYS A 23 -6.45 13.62 -4.47
C LYS A 23 -6.07 15.10 -4.41
N LEU A 24 -6.98 16.00 -4.77
CA LEU A 24 -6.75 17.44 -4.65
C LEU A 24 -6.56 17.86 -3.18
N ALA A 25 -7.36 17.30 -2.27
CA ALA A 25 -7.20 17.53 -0.84
C ALA A 25 -5.87 17.00 -0.30
N GLU A 26 -5.42 15.83 -0.76
CA GLU A 26 -4.11 15.26 -0.43
C GLU A 26 -2.97 16.20 -0.88
N HIS A 27 -2.99 16.70 -2.12
CA HIS A 27 -2.00 17.65 -2.61
C HIS A 27 -2.00 18.99 -1.86
N GLU A 28 -3.17 19.47 -1.47
CA GLU A 28 -3.24 20.69 -0.64
C GLU A 28 -2.65 20.45 0.75
N ALA A 29 -2.91 19.29 1.33
CA ALA A 29 -2.33 18.87 2.60
C ALA A 29 -0.79 18.73 2.54
N GLU A 30 -0.25 18.18 1.46
CA GLU A 30 1.19 18.11 1.20
C GLU A 30 1.83 19.51 1.15
N ARG A 31 1.25 20.42 0.38
CA ARG A 31 1.71 21.82 0.32
C ARG A 31 1.67 22.51 1.68
N ARG A 32 0.60 22.30 2.43
CA ARG A 32 0.46 22.85 3.77
C ARG A 32 1.51 22.29 4.73
N LEU A 33 1.84 21.01 4.61
CA LEU A 33 2.90 20.39 5.40
C LEU A 33 4.26 21.02 5.08
N LEU A 34 4.58 21.22 3.79
CA LEU A 34 5.81 21.88 3.36
C LEU A 34 5.96 23.29 3.91
N THR A 35 4.89 24.08 3.96
CA THR A 35 4.94 25.46 4.50
C THR A 35 5.23 25.53 6.00
N GLN A 36 5.13 24.43 6.73
CA GLN A 36 5.50 24.35 8.14
C GLN A 36 7.00 24.13 8.36
N LEU A 37 7.72 23.74 7.31
CA LEU A 37 9.17 23.55 7.37
C LEU A 37 9.91 24.89 7.23
N PRO A 38 11.10 25.04 7.85
CA PRO A 38 12.01 26.14 7.54
C PRO A 38 12.27 26.24 6.03
N ALA A 39 12.38 27.46 5.51
CA ALA A 39 12.50 27.73 4.07
C ALA A 39 13.66 26.96 3.39
N GLU A 40 14.78 26.82 4.10
CA GLU A 40 15.96 26.10 3.63
C GLU A 40 15.76 24.59 3.45
N LEU A 41 14.73 24.00 4.09
CA LEU A 41 14.41 22.59 3.99
C LEU A 41 13.30 22.29 2.97
N GLN A 42 12.48 23.28 2.61
CA GLN A 42 11.30 23.07 1.78
C GLN A 42 11.62 22.39 0.44
N ALA A 43 12.64 22.88 -0.28
CA ALA A 43 12.99 22.33 -1.59
C ALA A 43 13.42 20.85 -1.52
N THR A 44 14.15 20.46 -0.47
CA THR A 44 14.59 19.07 -0.28
C THR A 44 13.40 18.17 0.05
N TYR A 45 12.52 18.63 0.94
CA TYR A 45 11.37 17.83 1.38
C TYR A 45 10.23 17.81 0.36
N GLU A 46 10.12 18.81 -0.52
CA GLU A 46 9.11 18.83 -1.58
C GLU A 46 9.20 17.58 -2.45
N SER A 47 10.41 17.23 -2.93
CA SER A 47 10.61 16.04 -3.75
C SER A 47 10.28 14.74 -3.01
N LEU A 48 10.57 14.67 -1.70
CA LEU A 48 10.28 13.50 -0.87
C LEU A 48 8.79 13.34 -0.58
N ILE A 49 8.10 14.44 -0.25
CA ILE A 49 6.67 14.44 0.09
C ILE A 49 5.82 14.23 -1.17
N ALA A 50 6.21 14.82 -2.31
CA ALA A 50 5.51 14.62 -3.58
C ALA A 50 5.69 13.22 -4.18
N GLY A 51 6.39 12.30 -3.48
CA GLY A 51 6.50 10.90 -3.85
C GLY A 51 7.77 10.53 -4.61
N GLY A 52 8.75 11.43 -4.70
CA GLY A 52 10.09 11.14 -5.25
C GLY A 52 10.08 10.66 -6.70
N ASP A 53 11.00 9.76 -7.00
CA ASP A 53 11.14 9.07 -8.29
C ASP A 53 9.91 8.18 -8.57
N ASP A 54 9.48 8.13 -9.83
CA ASP A 54 8.31 7.33 -10.25
C ASP A 54 8.51 5.84 -9.98
N ASP A 55 9.73 5.32 -10.17
CA ASP A 55 10.08 3.93 -9.91
C ASP A 55 9.92 3.58 -8.42
N ILE A 56 10.35 4.48 -7.54
CA ILE A 56 10.18 4.32 -6.08
C ILE A 56 8.70 4.38 -5.70
N ARG A 57 7.95 5.28 -6.31
CA ARG A 57 6.51 5.42 -6.06
C ARG A 57 5.74 4.17 -6.43
N ASP A 58 6.07 3.55 -7.56
CA ASP A 58 5.40 2.33 -8.01
C ASP A 58 5.80 1.14 -7.15
N LEU A 59 7.05 1.07 -6.69
CA LEU A 59 7.50 0.07 -5.73
C LEU A 59 6.77 0.20 -4.38
N VAL A 60 6.60 1.42 -3.88
CA VAL A 60 5.83 1.68 -2.64
C VAL A 60 4.37 1.26 -2.79
N LYS A 61 3.72 1.56 -3.93
CA LYS A 61 2.34 1.12 -4.21
C LYS A 61 2.23 -0.40 -4.29
N ALA A 62 3.25 -1.07 -4.84
CA ALA A 62 3.30 -2.52 -4.90
C ALA A 62 3.46 -3.13 -3.51
N ALA A 63 4.33 -2.55 -2.67
CA ALA A 63 4.52 -2.96 -1.28
C ALA A 63 3.24 -2.79 -0.44
N ASP A 64 2.50 -1.68 -0.63
CA ASP A 64 1.20 -1.46 0.00
C ASP A 64 0.18 -2.55 -0.38
N LYS A 65 0.11 -2.92 -1.66
CA LYS A 65 -0.75 -4.02 -2.13
C LYS A 65 -0.31 -5.38 -1.59
N LEU A 66 1.00 -5.63 -1.48
CA LEU A 66 1.52 -6.85 -0.85
C LEU A 66 1.12 -6.91 0.62
N SER A 67 1.23 -5.82 1.36
CA SER A 67 0.79 -5.72 2.75
C SER A 67 -0.71 -6.02 2.89
N ALA A 68 -1.54 -5.44 2.04
CA ALA A 68 -2.97 -5.72 2.02
C ALA A 68 -3.29 -7.19 1.69
N TYR A 69 -2.53 -7.80 0.78
CA TYR A 69 -2.67 -9.22 0.45
C TYR A 69 -2.29 -10.12 1.62
N ILE A 70 -1.17 -9.85 2.27
CA ILE A 70 -0.72 -10.58 3.47
C ILE A 70 -1.79 -10.47 4.57
N LYS A 71 -2.36 -9.28 4.78
CA LYS A 71 -3.45 -9.10 5.75
C LYS A 71 -4.66 -9.98 5.43
N CYS A 72 -5.02 -10.13 4.16
CA CYS A 72 -6.11 -11.05 3.76
C CYS A 72 -5.77 -12.51 4.07
N LEU A 73 -4.51 -12.94 3.89
CA LEU A 73 -4.06 -14.29 4.25
C LEU A 73 -4.16 -14.53 5.77
N GLU A 74 -3.71 -13.57 6.57
CA GLU A 74 -3.79 -13.64 8.04
C GLU A 74 -5.24 -13.74 8.52
N GLU A 75 -6.14 -12.94 7.97
CA GLU A 75 -7.56 -12.96 8.31
C GLU A 75 -8.21 -14.30 7.94
N GLU A 76 -7.94 -14.81 6.76
CA GLU A 76 -8.48 -16.10 6.31
C GLU A 76 -7.96 -17.26 7.19
N ARG A 77 -6.69 -17.20 7.57
CA ARG A 77 -6.08 -18.16 8.50
C ARG A 77 -6.68 -18.09 9.90
N ALA A 78 -7.06 -16.89 10.36
CA ALA A 78 -7.81 -16.69 11.59
C ALA A 78 -9.28 -17.17 11.51
N GLY A 79 -9.71 -17.67 10.35
CA GLY A 79 -11.07 -18.16 10.10
C GLY A 79 -12.04 -17.10 9.57
N ASN A 80 -11.57 -15.89 9.32
CA ASN A 80 -12.38 -14.81 8.77
C ASN A 80 -12.50 -14.95 7.24
N ARG A 81 -13.66 -15.43 6.79
CA ARG A 81 -13.90 -15.70 5.35
C ARG A 81 -14.36 -14.47 4.56
N GLU A 82 -14.60 -13.34 5.21
CA GLU A 82 -15.08 -12.12 4.55
C GLU A 82 -14.03 -11.51 3.61
N PHE A 83 -12.75 -11.82 3.83
CA PHE A 83 -11.63 -11.30 3.04
C PHE A 83 -11.25 -12.16 1.81
N ARG A 84 -11.93 -13.27 1.56
CA ARG A 84 -11.59 -14.19 0.45
C ARG A 84 -11.63 -13.49 -0.91
N GLN A 85 -12.70 -12.76 -1.20
CA GLN A 85 -12.83 -12.02 -2.46
C GLN A 85 -11.77 -10.91 -2.57
N ALA A 86 -11.51 -10.18 -1.47
CA ALA A 86 -10.46 -9.15 -1.43
C ALA A 86 -9.09 -9.75 -1.68
N ARG A 87 -8.78 -10.93 -1.13
CA ARG A 87 -7.55 -11.67 -1.38
C ARG A 87 -7.36 -11.99 -2.86
N GLU A 88 -8.38 -12.58 -3.50
CA GLU A 88 -8.32 -12.95 -4.92
C GLU A 88 -8.12 -11.71 -5.82
N GLN A 89 -8.86 -10.64 -5.55
CA GLN A 89 -8.75 -9.39 -6.31
C GLN A 89 -7.38 -8.73 -6.12
N THR A 90 -6.85 -8.71 -4.90
CA THR A 90 -5.55 -8.12 -4.61
C THR A 90 -4.43 -8.94 -5.23
N ARG A 91 -4.54 -10.28 -5.20
CA ARG A 91 -3.60 -11.18 -5.89
C ARG A 91 -3.55 -10.91 -7.39
N ALA A 92 -4.70 -10.85 -8.05
CA ALA A 92 -4.78 -10.56 -9.48
C ALA A 92 -4.18 -9.18 -9.83
N LYS A 93 -4.41 -8.16 -8.97
CA LYS A 93 -3.79 -6.84 -9.14
C LYS A 93 -2.27 -6.87 -8.99
N LEU A 94 -1.74 -7.61 -8.03
CA LEU A 94 -0.29 -7.77 -7.85
C LEU A 94 0.36 -8.43 -9.07
N GLU A 95 -0.23 -9.50 -9.58
CA GLU A 95 0.26 -10.19 -10.79
C GLU A 95 0.21 -9.29 -12.03
N SER A 96 -0.82 -8.44 -12.15
CA SER A 96 -0.95 -7.49 -13.26
C SER A 96 0.05 -6.33 -13.26
N LEU A 97 0.80 -6.13 -12.17
CA LEU A 97 1.86 -5.11 -12.13
C LEU A 97 3.09 -5.50 -12.96
N GLU A 98 3.26 -6.80 -13.25
CA GLU A 98 4.40 -7.35 -14.01
C GLU A 98 5.77 -6.89 -13.45
N MET A 99 5.84 -6.61 -12.14
CA MET A 99 7.05 -6.15 -11.46
C MET A 99 7.90 -7.34 -11.00
N PRO A 100 9.18 -7.43 -11.38
CA PRO A 100 10.06 -8.53 -10.98
C PRO A 100 10.26 -8.61 -9.46
N GLU A 101 10.24 -7.48 -8.74
CA GLU A 101 10.34 -7.40 -7.28
C GLU A 101 9.13 -8.05 -6.62
N VAL A 102 7.94 -7.82 -7.16
CA VAL A 102 6.69 -8.43 -6.68
C VAL A 102 6.71 -9.94 -6.92
N ALA A 103 7.10 -10.37 -8.12
CA ALA A 103 7.21 -11.78 -8.46
C ALA A 103 8.20 -12.49 -7.54
N TYR A 104 9.37 -11.89 -7.31
CA TYR A 104 10.40 -12.41 -6.41
C TYR A 104 9.89 -12.54 -4.98
N PHE A 105 9.20 -11.51 -4.46
CA PHE A 105 8.63 -11.57 -3.11
C PHE A 105 7.60 -12.70 -2.98
N ILE A 106 6.71 -12.83 -3.95
CA ILE A 106 5.68 -13.86 -3.97
C ILE A 106 6.31 -15.25 -3.96
N GLU A 107 7.33 -15.48 -4.78
CA GLU A 107 7.99 -16.76 -4.92
C GLU A 107 8.78 -17.18 -3.67
N HIS A 108 9.52 -16.23 -3.08
CA HIS A 108 10.50 -16.56 -2.05
C HIS A 108 10.04 -16.28 -0.61
N PHE A 109 9.12 -15.33 -0.41
CA PHE A 109 8.74 -14.90 0.94
C PHE A 109 7.28 -15.14 1.30
N LEU A 110 6.37 -15.18 0.32
CA LEU A 110 4.95 -15.24 0.61
C LEU A 110 4.55 -16.50 1.38
N LYS A 111 5.19 -17.63 1.09
CA LYS A 111 4.93 -18.91 1.77
C LYS A 111 5.09 -18.80 3.29
N ALA A 112 6.03 -17.99 3.77
CA ALA A 112 6.25 -17.80 5.21
C ALA A 112 5.03 -17.22 5.94
N PHE A 113 4.19 -16.43 5.25
CA PHE A 113 2.96 -15.85 5.82
C PHE A 113 1.78 -16.85 5.83
N GLU A 114 1.91 -17.94 5.11
CA GLU A 114 0.92 -19.03 5.09
C GLU A 114 1.22 -20.10 6.16
N LEU A 115 2.45 -20.13 6.72
CA LEU A 115 2.89 -21.08 7.72
C LEU A 115 2.58 -20.62 9.16
N THR A 116 2.36 -21.56 10.05
CA THR A 116 2.34 -21.31 11.50
C THR A 116 3.77 -21.16 12.03
N ILE A 117 3.93 -20.64 13.25
CA ILE A 117 5.24 -20.54 13.92
C ILE A 117 5.88 -21.92 14.08
N ASP A 118 5.08 -22.95 14.35
CA ASP A 118 5.57 -24.32 14.51
C ASP A 118 6.06 -24.91 13.17
N GLU A 119 5.35 -24.62 12.06
CA GLU A 119 5.73 -25.06 10.72
C GLU A 119 7.01 -24.37 10.22
N ILE A 120 7.19 -23.07 10.50
CA ILE A 120 8.42 -22.33 10.16
C ILE A 120 9.64 -22.93 10.86
N ASN A 121 9.47 -23.39 12.10
CA ASN A 121 10.57 -23.98 12.89
C ASN A 121 10.94 -25.42 12.47
N THR A 122 10.10 -26.10 11.71
CA THR A 122 10.33 -27.48 11.26
C THR A 122 11.00 -27.60 9.88
N GLU A 123 11.04 -26.52 9.10
CA GLU A 123 11.69 -26.50 7.76
C GLU A 123 13.19 -26.12 7.80
N ASN A 124 13.82 -26.01 9.01
CA ASN A 124 15.26 -25.73 9.16
C ASN A 124 16.07 -27.00 9.47
#